data_4075a36310a60c7a7c7265f88a2ff815
#
_entry.id   4075a36310a60c7a7c7265f88a2ff815
#
_cell.length_a   1.000
_cell.length_b   1.000
_cell.length_c   1.000
_cell.angle_alpha   90.00
_cell.angle_beta   90.00
_cell.angle_gamma   90.00
#
_symmetry.space_group_name_H-M   'P 1'
#
loop_
_entity.id
_entity.type
_entity.pdbx_description
1 polymer ?
#
loop_
_entity_poly.entity_id
_entity_poly.type
_entity_poly.pdbx_seq_one_letter_code
_entity_poly.pdbx_strand_id
1 'polypeptide(L)'
;MTVYCFDRDYTVSVNPHPDHEAVPLSWIKWIARETDHPVYATGNQHLRREALIPGIEEARQRWEAMNGFHPEDRYEDDGYYGYKPARRDGLRLIQDVHPEEDEIVVVDDINLRDLEPEGIYHYYPWDFVEQVRNGELEIEINFEQYNDEPENANDIEVDYFEETGFMEDV
;
A
#
# COMPACT_ATOMS: atom_id res chain seq x y z
N MET A 1 10.82 -7.03 10.94
CA MET A 1 9.39 -6.82 10.70
C MET A 1 9.17 -6.43 9.26
N THR A 2 8.08 -6.81 8.67
CA THR A 2 7.80 -6.49 7.28
C THR A 2 6.73 -5.41 7.21
N VAL A 3 6.96 -4.41 6.37
CA VAL A 3 6.01 -3.35 6.12
C VAL A 3 5.35 -3.64 4.78
N TYR A 4 4.02 -3.69 4.73
CA TYR A 4 3.31 -4.01 3.50
C TYR A 4 2.70 -2.76 2.90
N CYS A 5 2.92 -2.57 1.61
CA CYS A 5 2.41 -1.41 0.89
C CYS A 5 1.56 -1.90 -0.28
N PHE A 6 0.34 -1.40 -0.38
CA PHE A 6 -0.58 -1.87 -1.41
C PHE A 6 -1.03 -0.72 -2.28
N ASP A 7 -0.95 -0.91 -3.58
CA ASP A 7 -1.61 -0.06 -4.54
C ASP A 7 -3.09 -0.44 -4.54
N ARG A 8 -3.95 0.36 -5.10
CA ARG A 8 -5.37 0.09 -5.09
C ARG A 8 -5.88 -0.40 -6.43
N ASP A 9 -5.70 0.41 -7.48
CA ASP A 9 -6.32 0.12 -8.76
C ASP A 9 -5.59 -1.03 -9.45
N TYR A 10 -6.36 -2.02 -9.90
CA TYR A 10 -5.84 -3.23 -10.52
C TYR A 10 -5.02 -4.08 -9.55
N THR A 11 -5.10 -3.81 -8.29
CA THR A 11 -4.35 -4.54 -7.27
C THR A 11 -5.29 -5.11 -6.22
N VAL A 12 -6.26 -4.32 -5.77
CA VAL A 12 -7.14 -4.72 -4.67
C VAL A 12 -8.54 -4.96 -5.20
N SER A 13 -9.29 -5.80 -4.53
CA SER A 13 -10.59 -6.25 -4.98
C SER A 13 -11.61 -5.14 -5.17
N VAL A 14 -11.40 -3.98 -4.61
CA VAL A 14 -12.32 -2.85 -4.80
C VAL A 14 -12.25 -2.32 -6.24
N ASN A 15 -11.16 -2.58 -6.95
CA ASN A 15 -11.04 -2.20 -8.36
C ASN A 15 -10.07 -3.18 -9.01
N PRO A 16 -10.51 -4.41 -9.27
CA PRO A 16 -9.59 -5.48 -9.68
C PRO A 16 -9.16 -5.37 -11.12
N HIS A 17 -8.02 -5.98 -11.41
CA HIS A 17 -7.53 -6.08 -12.76
C HIS A 17 -8.49 -7.00 -13.53
N PRO A 18 -8.82 -6.67 -14.77
CA PRO A 18 -9.78 -7.48 -15.51
C PRO A 18 -9.32 -8.89 -15.83
N ASP A 19 -8.01 -9.13 -15.87
CA ASP A 19 -7.52 -10.42 -16.26
C ASP A 19 -6.80 -11.20 -15.17
N HIS A 20 -6.60 -10.63 -14.02
CA HIS A 20 -5.81 -11.27 -12.97
C HIS A 20 -6.47 -11.16 -11.61
N GLU A 21 -6.08 -12.01 -10.71
CA GLU A 21 -6.66 -12.03 -9.39
C GLU A 21 -6.17 -10.87 -8.55
N ALA A 22 -7.07 -10.26 -7.80
CA ALA A 22 -6.75 -9.14 -6.95
C ALA A 22 -6.58 -9.59 -5.51
N VAL A 23 -5.90 -8.78 -4.71
CA VAL A 23 -5.80 -9.01 -3.28
C VAL A 23 -7.14 -8.66 -2.66
N PRO A 24 -7.76 -9.56 -1.91
CA PRO A 24 -9.02 -9.21 -1.25
C PRO A 24 -8.81 -8.08 -0.24
N LEU A 25 -9.72 -7.13 -0.25
CA LEU A 25 -9.64 -6.01 0.69
C LEU A 25 -9.63 -6.53 2.13
N SER A 26 -10.35 -7.61 2.39
CA SER A 26 -10.40 -8.18 3.73
C SER A 26 -9.02 -8.64 4.21
N TRP A 27 -8.16 -9.07 3.29
CA TRP A 27 -6.81 -9.48 3.67
C TRP A 27 -6.00 -8.28 4.15
N ILE A 28 -6.14 -7.14 3.47
CA ILE A 28 -5.40 -5.95 3.85
C ILE A 28 -5.86 -5.51 5.24
N LYS A 29 -7.17 -5.55 5.48
CA LYS A 29 -7.71 -5.21 6.78
C LYS A 29 -7.20 -6.16 7.85
N TRP A 30 -7.08 -7.46 7.51
CA TRP A 30 -6.60 -8.45 8.45
C TRP A 30 -5.15 -8.16 8.82
N ILE A 31 -4.30 -7.93 7.83
CA ILE A 31 -2.89 -7.68 8.11
C ILE A 31 -2.77 -6.44 9.00
N ALA A 32 -3.53 -5.42 8.71
CA ALA A 32 -3.42 -4.16 9.45
C ALA A 32 -3.93 -4.28 10.88
N ARG A 33 -4.95 -5.11 11.10
CA ARG A 33 -5.56 -5.17 12.42
C ARG A 33 -5.13 -6.32 13.27
N GLU A 34 -4.83 -7.44 12.65
CA GLU A 34 -4.57 -8.66 13.40
C GLU A 34 -3.11 -9.05 13.42
N THR A 35 -2.24 -8.28 12.84
CA THR A 35 -0.81 -8.54 12.90
C THR A 35 -0.09 -7.25 13.31
N ASP A 36 1.18 -7.36 13.61
CA ASP A 36 1.97 -6.19 13.96
C ASP A 36 2.62 -5.57 12.75
N HIS A 37 2.36 -6.09 11.56
CA HIS A 37 2.97 -5.55 10.35
C HIS A 37 2.33 -4.22 9.98
N PRO A 38 3.11 -3.17 9.81
CA PRO A 38 2.55 -1.91 9.32
C PRO A 38 2.07 -2.06 7.88
N VAL A 39 1.00 -1.36 7.52
CA VAL A 39 0.40 -1.45 6.20
C VAL A 39 0.13 -0.04 5.69
N TYR A 40 0.46 0.22 4.44
CA TYR A 40 0.25 1.54 3.85
C TYR A 40 -0.42 1.45 2.49
N ALA A 41 -1.19 2.46 2.16
CA ALA A 41 -1.75 2.63 0.82
C ALA A 41 -0.78 3.49 0.02
N THR A 42 -0.29 2.98 -1.11
CA THR A 42 0.76 3.67 -1.83
C THR A 42 0.36 4.21 -3.18
N GLY A 43 -0.70 3.75 -3.77
CA GLY A 43 -1.15 4.31 -5.04
C GLY A 43 -2.30 5.26 -4.81
N ASN A 44 -3.45 4.90 -5.33
CA ASN A 44 -4.65 5.68 -5.14
C ASN A 44 -4.98 5.70 -3.67
N GLN A 45 -5.01 6.86 -3.07
CA GLN A 45 -5.13 7.02 -1.63
C GLN A 45 -6.53 6.78 -1.09
N HIS A 46 -7.50 6.48 -1.95
CA HIS A 46 -8.82 6.10 -1.48
C HIS A 46 -8.73 4.81 -0.68
N LEU A 47 -7.72 4.00 -0.92
CA LEU A 47 -7.55 2.76 -0.17
C LEU A 47 -7.39 3.02 1.33
N ARG A 48 -6.89 4.20 1.72
CA ARG A 48 -6.77 4.54 3.12
C ARG A 48 -8.11 4.40 3.83
N ARG A 49 -9.17 4.89 3.18
CA ARG A 49 -10.45 4.83 3.82
C ARG A 49 -11.05 3.47 3.69
N GLU A 50 -10.89 2.84 2.58
CA GLU A 50 -11.48 1.53 2.34
C GLU A 50 -10.91 0.48 3.26
N ALA A 51 -9.61 0.52 3.52
CA ALA A 51 -8.95 -0.47 4.35
C ALA A 51 -8.65 0.05 5.75
N LEU A 52 -8.87 1.33 6.00
CA LEU A 52 -8.58 1.97 7.28
C LEU A 52 -7.09 1.84 7.62
N ILE A 53 -6.27 2.25 6.67
CA ILE A 53 -4.82 2.20 6.83
C ILE A 53 -4.22 3.56 6.48
N PRO A 54 -3.03 3.86 6.94
CA PRO A 54 -2.36 5.09 6.57
C PRO A 54 -1.88 5.05 5.14
N GLY A 55 -1.57 6.19 4.59
CA GLY A 55 -1.06 6.30 3.25
C GLY A 55 0.14 7.23 3.20
N ILE A 56 0.35 7.83 2.05
CA ILE A 56 1.53 8.64 1.80
C ILE A 56 1.57 9.89 2.67
N GLU A 57 0.42 10.51 2.88
CA GLU A 57 0.40 11.73 3.68
C GLU A 57 0.82 11.46 5.12
N GLU A 58 0.36 10.37 5.68
CA GLU A 58 0.73 10.01 7.04
C GLU A 58 2.22 9.67 7.14
N ALA A 59 2.74 9.01 6.11
CA ALA A 59 4.18 8.71 6.08
C ALA A 59 4.98 10.00 5.97
N ARG A 60 4.50 10.96 5.17
CA ARG A 60 5.19 12.22 5.02
C ARG A 60 5.20 13.01 6.33
N GLN A 61 4.09 13.02 7.04
CA GLN A 61 4.03 13.69 8.32
C GLN A 61 5.01 13.09 9.31
N ARG A 62 5.11 11.77 9.30
CA ARG A 62 6.02 11.09 10.19
C ARG A 62 7.47 11.41 9.81
N TRP A 63 7.76 11.44 8.52
CA TRP A 63 9.09 11.75 8.03
C TRP A 63 9.49 13.18 8.45
N GLU A 64 8.56 14.13 8.30
CA GLU A 64 8.84 15.50 8.66
C GLU A 64 9.07 15.63 10.17
N ALA A 65 8.32 14.91 10.96
CA ALA A 65 8.51 14.94 12.40
C ALA A 65 9.89 14.39 12.78
N MET A 66 10.36 13.40 12.04
CA MET A 66 11.65 12.81 12.33
C MET A 66 12.82 13.67 11.84
N ASN A 67 12.65 14.40 10.77
CA ASN A 67 13.75 15.08 10.13
C ASN A 67 13.71 16.60 10.21
N GLY A 68 12.57 17.19 10.46
CA GLY A 68 12.47 18.63 10.68
C GLY A 68 12.39 19.45 9.40
N PHE A 69 12.26 18.83 8.22
CA PHE A 69 12.09 19.59 7.01
C PHE A 69 11.29 18.76 6.02
N HIS A 70 10.97 19.33 4.88
CA HIS A 70 10.03 18.74 3.96
C HIS A 70 10.71 17.66 3.11
N PRO A 71 10.08 16.52 2.90
CA PRO A 71 10.74 15.42 2.19
C PRO A 71 10.98 15.67 0.71
N GLU A 72 10.25 16.59 0.10
CA GLU A 72 10.46 16.83 -1.31
C GLU A 72 11.84 17.37 -1.59
N ASP A 73 12.54 17.87 -0.59
CA ASP A 73 13.90 18.28 -0.79
C ASP A 73 14.81 17.08 -0.85
N ARG A 74 14.34 15.90 -0.47
CA ARG A 74 15.17 14.75 -0.41
C ARG A 74 14.89 13.82 -1.57
N TYR A 75 13.67 13.76 -2.09
CA TYR A 75 13.27 12.85 -3.11
C TYR A 75 13.03 13.58 -4.42
N GLU A 76 13.85 13.32 -5.42
CA GLU A 76 13.70 14.00 -6.66
C GLU A 76 13.59 13.08 -7.83
N ASP A 77 13.91 11.80 -7.70
CA ASP A 77 13.97 10.93 -8.85
C ASP A 77 12.67 10.83 -9.59
N ASP A 78 11.60 10.61 -8.93
CA ASP A 78 10.31 10.50 -9.56
C ASP A 78 9.48 11.76 -9.37
N GLY A 79 9.93 12.68 -8.54
CA GLY A 79 9.28 13.96 -8.34
C GLY A 79 8.03 13.88 -7.47
N TYR A 80 7.34 14.98 -7.41
CA TYR A 80 6.11 15.09 -6.67
C TYR A 80 5.03 15.55 -7.61
N TYR A 81 3.80 15.11 -7.38
CA TYR A 81 2.68 15.60 -8.07
C TYR A 81 1.88 16.36 -7.06
N GLY A 82 1.96 17.64 -7.06
CA GLY A 82 1.33 18.44 -6.03
C GLY A 82 1.99 18.17 -4.71
N TYR A 83 1.29 17.61 -3.78
CA TYR A 83 1.87 17.36 -2.48
C TYR A 83 2.13 15.91 -2.28
N LYS A 84 2.14 15.11 -3.31
CA LYS A 84 2.29 13.71 -3.15
C LYS A 84 3.48 13.24 -3.97
N PRO A 85 4.38 12.48 -3.44
CA PRO A 85 5.51 11.99 -4.22
C PRO A 85 5.03 10.97 -5.24
N ALA A 86 5.79 10.79 -6.29
CA ALA A 86 5.50 9.77 -7.25
C ALA A 86 5.73 8.40 -6.60
N ARG A 87 5.34 7.35 -7.32
CA ARG A 87 5.23 6.03 -6.70
C ARG A 87 6.50 5.53 -6.02
N ARG A 88 7.62 5.60 -6.72
CA ARG A 88 8.86 5.08 -6.14
C ARG A 88 9.33 5.91 -4.96
N ASP A 89 9.20 7.22 -5.08
CA ASP A 89 9.64 8.07 -3.98
C ASP A 89 8.69 7.95 -2.79
N GLY A 90 7.42 7.64 -3.03
CA GLY A 90 6.50 7.35 -1.93
C GLY A 90 6.93 6.12 -1.16
N LEU A 91 7.42 5.09 -1.87
CA LEU A 91 7.89 3.89 -1.21
C LEU A 91 9.19 4.15 -0.44
N ARG A 92 10.07 4.97 -0.99
CA ARG A 92 11.30 5.32 -0.29
C ARG A 92 11.00 6.12 0.97
N LEU A 93 9.98 6.96 0.89
CA LEU A 93 9.56 7.75 2.03
C LEU A 93 9.08 6.83 3.14
N ILE A 94 8.26 5.83 2.81
CA ILE A 94 7.79 4.89 3.79
C ILE A 94 8.97 4.11 4.38
N GLN A 95 9.90 3.71 3.54
CA GLN A 95 11.06 2.99 4.02
C GLN A 95 11.82 3.80 5.04
N ASP A 96 11.96 5.11 4.80
CA ASP A 96 12.72 5.96 5.70
C ASP A 96 12.07 6.16 7.05
N VAL A 97 10.78 5.96 7.20
CA VAL A 97 10.14 6.15 8.50
C VAL A 97 10.08 4.86 9.32
N HIS A 98 10.68 3.80 8.82
CA HIS A 98 10.75 2.53 9.54
C HIS A 98 12.22 2.16 9.78
N PRO A 99 12.49 1.32 10.77
CA PRO A 99 13.89 0.91 11.02
C PRO A 99 14.52 0.25 9.81
N GLU A 100 15.81 0.45 9.67
CA GLU A 100 16.52 -0.04 8.52
C GLU A 100 16.43 -1.54 8.37
N GLU A 101 16.30 -2.29 9.43
CA GLU A 101 16.23 -3.72 9.34
C GLU A 101 14.86 -4.22 8.89
N ASP A 102 13.86 -3.37 8.78
CA ASP A 102 12.56 -3.81 8.33
C ASP A 102 12.57 -3.99 6.82
N GLU A 103 11.86 -5.01 6.34
CA GLU A 103 11.71 -5.19 4.92
C GLU A 103 10.50 -4.46 4.46
N ILE A 104 10.53 -3.90 3.25
CA ILE A 104 9.39 -3.24 2.65
C ILE A 104 8.91 -4.12 1.51
N VAL A 105 7.64 -4.49 1.54
CA VAL A 105 7.04 -5.28 0.47
C VAL A 105 5.97 -4.42 -0.19
N VAL A 106 6.04 -4.27 -1.50
CA VAL A 106 5.02 -3.51 -2.23
C VAL A 106 4.27 -4.46 -3.15
N VAL A 107 2.95 -4.39 -3.11
CA VAL A 107 2.08 -5.18 -3.97
C VAL A 107 1.43 -4.20 -4.93
N ASP A 108 1.70 -4.36 -6.21
CA ASP A 108 1.33 -3.36 -7.20
C ASP A 108 1.24 -4.04 -8.55
N ASP A 109 0.32 -3.59 -9.40
CA ASP A 109 0.16 -4.20 -10.71
C ASP A 109 1.21 -3.75 -11.71
N ILE A 110 2.03 -2.77 -11.37
CA ILE A 110 3.12 -2.40 -12.26
C ILE A 110 4.43 -2.95 -11.71
N ASN A 111 5.40 -3.10 -12.57
CA ASN A 111 6.67 -3.70 -12.20
C ASN A 111 7.53 -2.71 -11.45
N LEU A 112 7.82 -2.97 -10.20
CA LEU A 112 8.67 -2.13 -9.37
C LEU A 112 9.89 -2.91 -8.89
N ARG A 113 10.28 -3.96 -9.63
CA ARG A 113 11.38 -4.80 -9.19
C ARG A 113 12.73 -4.12 -9.23
N ASP A 114 12.81 -2.98 -9.92
CA ASP A 114 14.03 -2.19 -9.91
C ASP A 114 14.33 -1.64 -8.52
N LEU A 115 13.37 -1.68 -7.58
CA LEU A 115 13.61 -1.20 -6.24
C LEU A 115 14.19 -2.27 -5.31
N GLU A 116 14.31 -3.51 -5.79
CA GLU A 116 14.80 -4.57 -4.93
C GLU A 116 16.19 -4.29 -4.35
N PRO A 117 17.12 -3.73 -5.10
CA PRO A 117 18.43 -3.43 -4.51
C PRO A 117 18.35 -2.41 -3.38
N GLU A 118 17.25 -1.66 -3.28
CA GLU A 118 17.07 -0.70 -2.21
C GLU A 118 16.37 -1.31 -1.02
N GLY A 119 16.01 -2.59 -1.07
CA GLY A 119 15.33 -3.24 0.05
C GLY A 119 13.82 -3.17 -0.04
N ILE A 120 13.28 -2.84 -1.21
CA ILE A 120 11.84 -2.78 -1.44
C ILE A 120 11.50 -3.89 -2.42
N TYR A 121 10.74 -4.89 -1.97
CA TYR A 121 10.49 -6.09 -2.73
C TYR A 121 9.10 -6.04 -3.32
N HIS A 122 8.99 -6.26 -4.63
CA HIS A 122 7.72 -6.13 -5.36
C HIS A 122 7.08 -7.47 -5.63
N TYR A 123 5.76 -7.52 -5.48
CA TYR A 123 4.96 -8.65 -5.89
C TYR A 123 3.81 -8.13 -6.74
N TYR A 124 3.50 -8.80 -7.83
CA TYR A 124 2.25 -8.53 -8.52
C TYR A 124 1.11 -9.03 -7.62
N PRO A 125 -0.06 -8.40 -7.67
CA PRO A 125 -1.16 -8.82 -6.78
C PRO A 125 -1.50 -10.30 -6.91
N TRP A 126 -1.52 -10.83 -8.13
CA TRP A 126 -1.88 -12.21 -8.35
C TRP A 126 -0.81 -13.15 -7.80
N ASP A 127 0.45 -12.76 -7.84
CA ASP A 127 1.51 -13.56 -7.26
C ASP A 127 1.47 -13.50 -5.75
N PHE A 128 1.17 -12.33 -5.20
CA PHE A 128 1.06 -12.16 -3.76
C PHE A 128 -0.04 -13.09 -3.21
N VAL A 129 -1.19 -13.09 -3.87
CA VAL A 129 -2.31 -13.93 -3.45
C VAL A 129 -1.91 -15.40 -3.48
N GLU A 130 -1.24 -15.82 -4.55
CA GLU A 130 -0.87 -17.19 -4.67
C GLU A 130 0.13 -17.59 -3.60
N GLN A 131 1.10 -16.76 -3.33
CA GLN A 131 2.11 -17.10 -2.34
C GLN A 131 1.55 -17.12 -0.92
N VAL A 132 0.61 -16.23 -0.62
CA VAL A 132 -0.03 -16.27 0.69
C VAL A 132 -0.83 -17.55 0.82
N ARG A 133 -1.59 -17.93 -0.21
CA ARG A 133 -2.40 -19.15 -0.15
C ARG A 133 -1.55 -20.41 -0.05
N ASN A 134 -0.37 -20.38 -0.62
CA ASN A 134 0.50 -21.52 -0.58
C ASN A 134 1.40 -21.55 0.66
N GLY A 135 1.26 -20.54 1.52
CA GLY A 135 2.07 -20.51 2.74
C GLY A 135 3.51 -20.08 2.51
N GLU A 136 3.80 -19.52 1.34
CA GLU A 136 5.15 -19.10 1.04
C GLU A 136 5.46 -17.74 1.64
N LEU A 137 4.47 -16.96 2.00
CA LEU A 137 4.67 -15.75 2.74
C LEU A 137 4.11 -15.99 4.12
N GLU A 138 4.82 -15.50 5.13
CA GLU A 138 4.41 -15.81 6.48
C GLU A 138 3.34 -14.87 6.97
N ILE A 139 2.20 -14.88 6.37
CA ILE A 139 1.11 -14.06 6.81
C ILE A 139 -0.01 -15.02 7.09
N GLU A 140 -0.43 -15.07 8.35
CA GLU A 140 -1.52 -15.93 8.69
C GLU A 140 -2.82 -15.24 8.52
N ILE A 141 -3.67 -15.67 7.63
CA ILE A 141 -4.97 -15.09 7.41
C ILE A 141 -6.00 -16.16 7.68
N ASN A 142 -7.02 -15.81 8.42
CA ASN A 142 -8.09 -16.74 8.72
C ASN A 142 -9.01 -16.77 7.52
N PHE A 143 -8.80 -17.71 6.62
CA PHE A 143 -9.55 -17.77 5.40
C PHE A 143 -11.04 -18.06 5.63
N GLU A 144 -11.38 -18.67 6.73
CA GLU A 144 -12.80 -18.89 6.99
C GLU A 144 -13.50 -17.60 7.31
N GLN A 145 -12.84 -16.71 7.98
CA GLN A 145 -13.44 -15.44 8.35
C GLN A 145 -13.22 -14.40 7.27
N TYR A 146 -12.12 -14.45 6.56
CA TYR A 146 -11.83 -13.44 5.59
C TYR A 146 -11.59 -14.06 4.24
N ASN A 147 -12.45 -14.91 3.75
CA ASN A 147 -12.11 -15.63 2.64
C ASN A 147 -12.26 -14.79 1.50
N ASP A 148 -12.36 -14.38 0.85
CA ASP A 148 -12.29 -13.67 -0.29
C ASP A 148 -13.49 -13.09 -0.74
N GLU A 149 -14.44 -12.93 -0.06
CA GLU A 149 -15.51 -12.29 -0.50
C GLU A 149 -15.12 -10.94 -0.84
N PRO A 150 -15.13 -10.47 -1.99
CA PRO A 150 -14.68 -9.16 -2.36
C PRO A 150 -15.56 -8.14 -1.74
N GLU A 151 -14.98 -7.09 -1.23
CA GLU A 151 -15.76 -6.03 -0.73
C GLU A 151 -16.10 -5.18 -1.89
N ASN A 152 -17.27 -4.67 -1.94
CA ASN A 152 -17.71 -3.85 -3.01
C ASN A 152 -17.39 -2.44 -2.69
N ALA A 153 -16.74 -1.75 -3.57
CA ALA A 153 -16.38 -0.36 -3.34
C ALA A 153 -17.60 0.47 -3.03
N ASN A 154 -18.75 0.09 -3.54
CA ASN A 154 -19.94 0.86 -3.26
C ASN A 154 -20.38 0.76 -1.82
N ASP A 155 -19.92 -0.23 -1.12
CA ASP A 155 -20.32 -0.34 0.25
C ASP A 155 -19.53 0.61 1.12
N ILE A 156 -18.51 1.19 0.54
CA ILE A 156 -17.73 2.06 1.32
C ILE A 156 -18.01 3.37 0.87
N GLU A 157 -19.03 3.90 0.85
CA GLU A 157 -19.37 5.07 0.34
C GLU A 157 -18.92 6.18 0.83
N VAL A 158 -18.46 6.67 1.14
CA VAL A 158 -17.94 7.66 1.64
C VAL A 158 -17.68 8.88 1.22
N ASP A 159 -17.23 9.65 1.83
CA ASP A 159 -17.02 10.92 1.58
C ASP A 159 -15.78 10.99 0.88
N TYR A 160 -15.50 10.21 -0.04
CA TYR A 160 -14.49 10.33 -0.84
C TYR A 160 -14.23 11.68 -1.26
N PHE A 161 -15.14 12.42 -1.84
CA PHE A 161 -14.82 13.65 -2.41
C PHE A 161 -14.37 14.66 -1.43
N GLU A 162 -14.82 14.64 -0.29
CA GLU A 162 -14.37 15.59 0.61
C GLU A 162 -13.05 15.31 1.04
N GLU A 163 -12.69 14.11 1.11
CA GLU A 163 -11.45 13.85 1.65
C GLU A 163 -10.41 13.87 0.66
N THR A 164 -10.66 13.46 -0.52
CA THR A 164 -9.60 13.32 -1.40
C THR A 164 -9.75 14.03 -2.62
N GLY A 165 -10.69 14.80 -2.70
CA GLY A 165 -10.91 15.47 -3.89
C GLY A 165 -9.68 15.79 -4.55
N PHE A 166 -8.68 15.89 -3.91
CA PHE A 166 -7.61 16.33 -4.49
C PHE A 166 -6.68 15.30 -4.71
N MET A 167 -6.89 14.31 -4.21
CA MET A 167 -5.95 13.47 -4.34
C MET A 167 -5.97 12.76 -5.44
N GLU A 168 -6.45 12.76 -6.08
CA GLU A 168 -6.47 12.16 -7.02
C GLU A 168 -5.71 11.59 -7.61
N ASP A 169 -5.41 11.41 -7.57
CA ASP A 169 -4.70 10.90 -7.90
C ASP A 169 -4.26 10.16 -8.42
N VAL A 170 -4.28 10.03 -8.74
CA VAL A 170 -3.88 9.30 -9.21
C VAL A 170 -3.32 8.67 -9.58
#